data_a5be327decd7894b0e54f677e97158f5
#
_entry.id   a5be327decd7894b0e54f677e97158f5
#
_cell.length_a   1.000
_cell.length_b   1.000
_cell.length_c   1.000
_cell.angle_alpha   90.00
_cell.angle_beta   90.00
_cell.angle_gamma   90.00
#
_symmetry.space_group_name_H-M   'P 1'
#
loop_
_entity.id
_entity.type
_entity.pdbx_description
1 polymer ?
#
loop_
_entity_poly.entity_id
_entity_poly.type
_entity_poly.pdbx_seq_one_letter_code
_entity_poly.pdbx_strand_id
1 'polypeptide(L)'
;YNPSDERKLISRIEIIRILPQTFENEDVGQLIQDPWKTFACGPDETGCTFKFQDDEFISLDREAVYYARAIQESSDTINANNLRCEYDENGICIKINPCYGDYKTSKTDDCLAPSEERAWSSPIFINKL
;
A
#
# COMPACT_ATOMS: atom_id res chain seq x y z
N TYR A 1 15.13 -5.95 -13.24
CA TYR A 1 15.77 -4.89 -12.48
C TYR A 1 16.44 -3.92 -13.44
N ASN A 2 15.95 -2.68 -13.47
CA ASN A 2 16.48 -1.64 -14.35
C ASN A 2 17.01 -0.49 -13.48
N PRO A 3 18.30 -0.49 -13.07
CA PRO A 3 18.85 0.57 -12.26
C PRO A 3 18.81 1.89 -13.04
N SER A 4 18.32 2.94 -12.39
CA SER A 4 18.29 4.30 -12.90
C SER A 4 19.21 5.17 -12.06
N ASP A 5 19.85 6.15 -12.68
CA ASP A 5 20.62 7.18 -11.97
C ASP A 5 19.68 8.15 -11.22
N GLU A 6 18.39 8.16 -11.57
CA GLU A 6 17.36 8.92 -10.87
C GLU A 6 16.81 8.13 -9.68
N ARG A 7 17.00 8.68 -8.50
CA ARG A 7 16.43 8.13 -7.28
C ARG A 7 14.95 8.52 -7.18
N LYS A 8 14.06 7.52 -7.09
CA LYS A 8 12.65 7.74 -6.82
C LYS A 8 12.43 8.03 -5.34
N LEU A 9 11.62 9.04 -5.03
CA LEU A 9 11.38 9.49 -3.67
C LEU A 9 10.20 8.76 -3.02
N ILE A 10 10.24 8.65 -1.71
CA ILE A 10 9.09 8.17 -0.95
C ILE A 10 8.05 9.29 -0.86
N SER A 11 6.88 9.05 -1.37
CA SER A 11 5.77 10.02 -1.38
C SER A 11 5.01 10.04 -0.06
N ARG A 12 4.89 8.87 0.60
CA ARG A 12 4.19 8.74 1.89
C ARG A 12 4.60 7.48 2.65
N ILE A 13 4.34 7.51 3.94
CA ILE A 13 4.40 6.32 4.79
C ILE A 13 3.00 6.07 5.35
N GLU A 14 2.56 4.84 5.23
CA GLU A 14 1.30 4.34 5.77
C GLU A 14 1.59 3.42 6.95
N ILE A 15 0.87 3.59 8.04
CA ILE A 15 0.92 2.70 9.19
C ILE A 15 -0.32 1.84 9.17
N ILE A 16 -0.12 0.55 9.26
CA ILE A 16 -1.17 -0.44 9.35
C ILE A 16 -1.28 -0.90 10.80
N ARG A 17 -2.50 -0.95 11.33
CA ARG A 17 -2.80 -1.49 12.65
C ARG A 17 -3.69 -2.71 12.50
N ILE A 18 -3.29 -3.82 13.09
CA ILE A 18 -4.06 -5.06 13.12
C ILE A 18 -4.35 -5.40 14.57
N LEU A 19 -5.60 -5.62 14.89
CA LEU A 19 -6.08 -6.03 16.19
C LEU A 19 -6.46 -7.52 16.11
N PRO A 20 -5.94 -8.39 17.02
CA PRO A 20 -6.34 -9.79 17.04
C PRO A 20 -7.80 -9.94 17.45
N GLN A 21 -8.46 -10.99 16.96
CA GLN A 21 -9.80 -11.36 17.41
C GLN A 21 -9.76 -11.73 18.90
N THR A 22 -10.79 -11.33 19.62
CA THR A 22 -10.98 -11.67 21.04
C THR A 22 -12.11 -12.66 21.26
N PHE A 23 -12.96 -12.87 20.26
CA PHE A 23 -14.02 -13.89 20.29
C PHE A 23 -14.29 -14.43 18.88
N GLU A 24 -14.91 -15.61 18.83
CA GLU A 24 -15.29 -16.27 17.60
C GLU A 24 -16.30 -15.42 16.81
N ASN A 25 -16.11 -15.34 15.50
CA ASN A 25 -16.96 -14.56 14.56
C ASN A 25 -16.93 -13.01 14.73
N GLU A 26 -15.95 -12.47 15.45
CA GLU A 26 -15.69 -11.03 15.41
C GLU A 26 -15.36 -10.59 13.96
N ASP A 27 -15.94 -9.48 13.51
CA ASP A 27 -15.73 -8.98 12.15
C ASP A 27 -14.27 -8.55 11.92
N VAL A 28 -13.53 -9.38 11.22
CA VAL A 28 -12.10 -9.13 10.92
C VAL A 28 -11.89 -7.89 10.05
N GLY A 29 -12.87 -7.48 9.28
CA GLY A 29 -12.79 -6.27 8.44
C GLY A 29 -12.61 -5.01 9.26
N GLN A 30 -13.12 -4.99 10.49
CA GLN A 30 -12.96 -3.87 11.42
C GLN A 30 -11.64 -3.93 12.21
N LEU A 31 -11.00 -5.10 12.25
CA LEU A 31 -9.77 -5.33 12.99
C LEU A 31 -8.52 -5.01 12.17
N ILE A 32 -8.63 -4.95 10.86
CA ILE A 32 -7.52 -4.63 9.95
C ILE A 32 -7.72 -3.20 9.43
N GLN A 33 -6.92 -2.29 9.95
CA GLN A 33 -6.95 -0.88 9.56
C GLN A 33 -5.79 -0.61 8.60
N ASP A 34 -6.09 -0.65 7.31
CA ASP A 34 -5.11 -0.50 6.22
C ASP A 34 -5.53 0.62 5.24
N PRO A 35 -4.94 1.81 5.32
CA PRO A 35 -4.05 2.27 6.38
C PRO A 35 -4.80 2.82 7.62
N TRP A 36 -4.21 2.67 8.81
CA TRP A 36 -4.67 3.33 10.03
C TRP A 36 -4.26 4.80 10.09
N LYS A 37 -3.00 5.11 9.74
CA LYS A 37 -2.47 6.48 9.62
C LYS A 37 -1.64 6.62 8.36
N THR A 38 -1.68 7.83 7.77
CA THR A 38 -0.89 8.18 6.58
C THR A 38 -0.12 9.46 6.84
N PHE A 39 1.16 9.46 6.48
CA PHE A 39 2.06 10.60 6.59
C PHE A 39 2.65 10.93 5.23
N ALA A 40 2.35 12.12 4.70
CA ALA A 40 2.97 12.58 3.46
C ALA A 40 4.45 12.90 3.68
N CYS A 41 5.30 12.45 2.78
CA CYS A 41 6.71 12.82 2.72
C CYS A 41 6.90 14.04 1.84
N GLY A 42 7.77 14.95 2.25
CA GLY A 42 8.24 16.00 1.36
C GLY A 42 9.20 15.47 0.30
N PRO A 43 9.49 16.24 -0.75
CA PRO A 43 10.45 15.88 -1.78
C PRO A 43 11.89 15.99 -1.22
N ASP A 44 12.26 15.06 -0.36
CA ASP A 44 13.55 15.06 0.32
C ASP A 44 14.30 13.75 0.03
N GLU A 45 15.44 13.85 -0.59
CA GLU A 45 16.32 12.73 -0.93
C GLU A 45 16.93 12.07 0.31
N THR A 46 16.96 12.74 1.46
CA THR A 46 17.49 12.18 2.71
C THR A 46 16.55 11.21 3.37
N GLY A 47 15.29 11.20 2.94
CA GLY A 47 14.25 10.29 3.42
C GLY A 47 13.20 10.99 4.27
N CYS A 48 12.37 10.17 4.92
CA CYS A 48 11.16 10.61 5.59
C CYS A 48 11.10 9.97 6.98
N THR A 49 10.94 10.77 8.03
CA THR A 49 10.88 10.30 9.43
C THR A 49 9.64 10.82 10.11
N PHE A 50 8.91 9.92 10.78
CA PHE A 50 7.72 10.26 11.52
C PHE A 50 7.77 9.70 12.94
N LYS A 51 7.05 10.39 13.81
CA LYS A 51 6.71 9.90 15.14
C LYS A 51 5.21 9.95 15.28
N PHE A 52 4.63 8.91 15.83
CA PHE A 52 3.20 8.86 16.13
C PHE A 52 2.95 8.12 17.44
N GLN A 53 1.77 8.32 17.98
CA GLN A 53 1.30 7.65 19.16
C GLN A 53 -0.08 7.06 18.87
N ASP A 54 -0.39 5.92 19.46
CA ASP A 54 -1.72 5.33 19.47
C ASP A 54 -2.38 5.63 20.83
N ASP A 55 -3.19 6.68 20.85
CA ASP A 55 -3.90 7.11 22.06
C ASP A 55 -5.06 6.18 22.40
N GLU A 56 -5.49 5.33 21.46
CA GLU A 56 -6.59 4.39 21.64
C GLU A 56 -6.14 3.05 22.23
N PHE A 57 -4.84 2.72 22.16
CA PHE A 57 -4.32 1.39 22.51
C PHE A 57 -4.78 0.92 23.91
N ILE A 58 -4.72 1.80 24.89
CA ILE A 58 -5.13 1.46 26.29
C ILE A 58 -6.64 1.21 26.36
N SER A 59 -7.44 2.01 25.64
CA SER A 59 -8.91 1.90 25.67
C SER A 59 -9.44 0.72 24.87
N LEU A 60 -8.70 0.28 23.85
CA LEU A 60 -9.04 -0.91 23.06
C LEU A 60 -8.92 -2.21 23.87
N ASP A 61 -8.13 -2.20 24.93
CA ASP A 61 -7.98 -3.31 25.89
C ASP A 61 -7.60 -4.65 25.22
N ARG A 62 -6.82 -4.61 24.15
CA ARG A 62 -6.36 -5.76 23.37
C ARG A 62 -4.93 -5.56 22.85
N GLU A 63 -4.30 -6.65 22.45
CA GLU A 63 -3.03 -6.62 21.74
C GLU A 63 -3.16 -5.92 20.40
N ALA A 64 -2.04 -5.46 19.85
CA ALA A 64 -2.00 -4.86 18.53
C ALA A 64 -0.71 -5.20 17.78
N VAL A 65 -0.81 -5.26 16.47
CA VAL A 65 0.32 -5.39 15.57
C VAL A 65 0.39 -4.16 14.68
N TYR A 66 1.57 -3.58 14.58
CA TYR A 66 1.82 -2.43 13.70
C TYR A 66 2.90 -2.75 12.70
N TYR A 67 2.76 -2.28 11.49
CA TYR A 67 3.86 -2.21 10.53
C TYR A 67 3.73 -0.95 9.67
N ALA A 68 4.84 -0.53 9.08
CA ALA A 68 4.87 0.59 8.16
C ALA A 68 4.98 0.10 6.72
N ARG A 69 4.36 0.83 5.82
CA ARG A 69 4.48 0.68 4.39
C ARG A 69 4.95 2.01 3.79
N ALA A 70 6.13 2.02 3.19
CA ALA A 70 6.64 3.16 2.45
C ALA A 70 6.17 3.04 0.99
N ILE A 71 5.60 4.11 0.48
CA ILE A 71 5.10 4.19 -0.89
C ILE A 71 5.97 5.18 -1.66
N GLN A 72 6.49 4.73 -2.78
CA GLN A 72 7.28 5.53 -3.69
C GLN A 72 6.38 6.42 -4.55
N GLU A 73 6.91 7.52 -5.08
CA GLU A 73 6.26 8.25 -6.16
C GLU A 73 5.98 7.33 -7.36
N SER A 74 4.91 7.63 -8.08
CA SER A 74 4.48 6.79 -9.20
C SER A 74 5.52 6.79 -10.32
N SER A 75 5.75 5.62 -10.90
CA SER A 75 6.56 5.42 -12.09
C SER A 75 5.91 4.43 -13.03
N ASP A 76 6.19 4.57 -14.32
CA ASP A 76 5.62 3.70 -15.33
C ASP A 76 6.21 2.30 -15.26
N THR A 77 5.34 1.30 -15.18
CA THR A 77 5.70 -0.10 -15.05
C THR A 77 4.84 -0.95 -15.99
N ILE A 78 5.40 -2.00 -16.54
CA ILE A 78 4.69 -2.91 -17.45
C ILE A 78 3.53 -3.57 -16.70
N ASN A 79 2.35 -3.52 -17.31
CA ASN A 79 1.12 -4.10 -16.77
C ASN A 79 0.73 -3.60 -15.37
N ALA A 80 1.17 -2.42 -14.97
CA ALA A 80 0.74 -1.79 -13.72
C ALA A 80 -0.77 -1.43 -13.72
N ASN A 81 -1.19 -0.69 -12.73
CA ASN A 81 -2.58 -0.29 -12.52
C ASN A 81 -3.55 -1.49 -12.52
N ASN A 82 -3.26 -2.50 -11.65
CA ASN A 82 -4.01 -3.76 -11.58
C ASN A 82 -4.20 -4.44 -12.94
N LEU A 83 -3.10 -4.59 -13.70
CA LEU A 83 -3.13 -5.08 -15.07
C LEU A 83 -3.99 -4.22 -16.00
N ARG A 84 -3.92 -2.90 -15.83
CA ARG A 84 -4.62 -1.92 -16.68
C ARG A 84 -6.13 -2.13 -16.65
N CYS A 85 -6.64 -2.17 -15.45
CA CYS A 85 -8.05 -2.43 -15.17
C CYS A 85 -8.95 -1.30 -15.68
N GLU A 86 -10.07 -1.68 -16.30
CA GLU A 86 -11.20 -0.78 -16.51
C GLU A 86 -12.12 -0.89 -15.29
N TYR A 87 -12.47 0.23 -14.69
CA TYR A 87 -13.29 0.28 -13.48
C TYR A 87 -14.71 0.73 -13.80
N ASP A 88 -15.68 0.20 -13.08
CA ASP A 88 -17.05 0.70 -13.08
C ASP A 88 -17.21 1.97 -12.23
N GLU A 89 -18.47 2.48 -12.17
CA GLU A 89 -18.81 3.67 -11.38
C GLU A 89 -18.58 3.49 -9.86
N ASN A 90 -18.47 2.25 -9.39
CA ASN A 90 -18.22 1.90 -7.99
C ASN A 90 -16.73 1.64 -7.70
N GLY A 91 -15.86 1.78 -8.69
CA GLY A 91 -14.44 1.50 -8.56
C GLY A 91 -14.09 0.00 -8.59
N ILE A 92 -15.00 -0.84 -9.05
CA ILE A 92 -14.78 -2.28 -9.19
C ILE A 92 -14.14 -2.55 -10.55
N CYS A 93 -13.06 -3.33 -10.56
CA CYS A 93 -12.42 -3.76 -11.79
C CYS A 93 -13.34 -4.72 -12.56
N ILE A 94 -13.84 -4.29 -13.70
CA ILE A 94 -14.74 -5.07 -14.55
C ILE A 94 -14.05 -5.73 -15.74
N LYS A 95 -12.84 -5.25 -16.09
CA LYS A 95 -12.08 -5.80 -17.19
C LYS A 95 -10.60 -5.51 -17.01
N ILE A 96 -9.75 -6.48 -17.25
CA ILE A 96 -8.30 -6.35 -17.26
C ILE A 96 -7.78 -6.38 -18.70
N ASN A 97 -6.79 -5.53 -18.98
CA ASN A 97 -6.16 -5.40 -20.30
C ASN A 97 -4.64 -5.66 -20.19
N PRO A 98 -4.20 -6.87 -19.82
CA PRO A 98 -2.79 -7.15 -19.70
C PRO A 98 -2.12 -7.03 -21.06
N CYS A 99 -0.98 -6.38 -21.08
CA CYS A 99 -0.22 -6.21 -22.29
C CYS A 99 0.56 -7.48 -22.61
N TYR A 100 -0.10 -8.43 -23.25
CA TYR A 100 0.56 -9.61 -23.77
C TYR A 100 -0.26 -10.34 -24.82
N GLY A 101 0.39 -10.62 -25.93
CA GLY A 101 -0.18 -11.40 -27.03
C GLY A 101 -1.06 -10.56 -27.96
N ASP A 102 -1.15 -11.01 -29.18
CA ASP A 102 -1.78 -10.33 -30.32
C ASP A 102 -3.30 -10.09 -30.18
N TYR A 103 -3.89 -10.64 -29.14
CA TYR A 103 -5.34 -10.62 -28.94
C TYR A 103 -5.80 -9.75 -27.75
N LYS A 104 -4.88 -9.12 -27.02
CA LYS A 104 -5.21 -8.37 -25.79
C LYS A 104 -5.03 -6.87 -25.92
N THR A 105 -3.94 -6.43 -26.52
CA THR A 105 -3.67 -5.01 -26.76
C THR A 105 -3.09 -4.80 -28.16
N SER A 106 -3.09 -3.55 -28.65
CA SER A 106 -2.50 -3.23 -29.96
C SER A 106 -0.99 -3.41 -29.93
N LYS A 107 -0.38 -3.67 -31.10
CA LYS A 107 1.08 -3.79 -31.24
C LYS A 107 1.83 -2.46 -30.99
N THR A 108 1.12 -1.35 -30.98
CA THR A 108 1.65 -0.01 -30.70
C THR A 108 1.54 0.37 -29.22
N ASP A 109 0.97 -0.50 -28.39
CA ASP A 109 0.86 -0.29 -26.94
C ASP A 109 2.24 -0.46 -26.31
N ASP A 110 2.70 0.55 -25.58
CA ASP A 110 3.98 0.53 -24.85
C ASP A 110 3.93 -0.34 -23.58
N CYS A 111 2.74 -0.85 -23.23
CA CYS A 111 2.49 -1.70 -22.08
C CYS A 111 2.67 -1.02 -20.72
N LEU A 112 2.92 0.25 -20.68
CA LEU A 112 3.21 0.99 -19.48
C LEU A 112 1.93 1.51 -18.81
N ALA A 113 1.94 1.55 -17.49
CA ALA A 113 0.95 2.21 -16.66
C ALA A 113 1.59 2.64 -15.34
N PRO A 114 1.08 3.70 -14.70
CA PRO A 114 1.62 4.20 -13.45
C PRO A 114 1.48 3.16 -12.33
N SER A 115 2.55 3.00 -11.55
CA SER A 115 2.61 2.14 -10.38
C SER A 115 3.40 2.81 -9.26
N GLU A 116 2.94 2.63 -8.05
CA GLU A 116 3.64 3.02 -6.84
C GLU A 116 4.32 1.80 -6.23
N GLU A 117 5.64 1.76 -6.24
CA GLU A 117 6.38 0.70 -5.56
C GLU A 117 6.26 0.82 -4.05
N ARG A 118 6.35 -0.30 -3.36
CA ARG A 118 6.10 -0.40 -1.92
C ARG A 118 7.20 -1.18 -1.22
N ALA A 119 7.54 -0.72 -0.03
CA ALA A 119 8.40 -1.45 0.90
C ALA A 119 7.69 -1.57 2.26
N TRP A 120 7.87 -2.71 2.94
CA TRP A 120 7.26 -3.01 4.23
C TRP A 120 8.31 -3.15 5.31
N SER A 121 8.03 -2.62 6.49
CA SER A 121 8.82 -2.91 7.68
C SER A 121 8.50 -4.29 8.24
N SER A 122 9.34 -4.77 9.16
CA SER A 122 8.94 -5.86 10.06
C SER A 122 7.76 -5.42 10.93
N PRO A 123 6.86 -6.34 11.31
CA PRO A 123 5.79 -6.05 12.25
C PRO A 123 6.33 -5.85 13.67
N ILE A 124 5.65 -4.99 14.43
CA ILE A 124 5.87 -4.75 15.85
C ILE A 124 4.64 -5.27 16.60
N PHE A 125 4.85 -6.22 17.48
CA PHE A 125 3.79 -6.79 18.33
C PHE A 125 3.79 -6.08 19.68
N ILE A 126 2.66 -5.55 20.07
CA ILE A 126 2.45 -4.91 21.37
C ILE A 126 1.47 -5.74 22.16
N ASN A 127 1.96 -6.34 23.23
CA ASN A 127 1.15 -7.15 24.12
C ASN A 127 0.52 -6.28 25.20
N LYS A 128 -0.67 -6.65 25.61
CA LYS A 128 -1.30 -6.11 26.80
C LYS A 128 -0.59 -6.70 28.03
N LEU A 129 -0.22 -5.84 28.97
CA LEU A 129 0.33 -6.25 30.26
C LEU A 129 -0.78 -6.62 31.24
#